data_eed4d412cf6366c00852645dc75a0d31
#
_entry.id   eed4d412cf6366c00852645dc75a0d31
#
_cell.length_a   1.000
_cell.length_b   1.000
_cell.length_c   1.000
_cell.angle_alpha   90.00
_cell.angle_beta   90.00
_cell.angle_gamma   90.00
#
_symmetry.space_group_name_H-M   'P 1'
#
loop_
_entity.id
_entity.type
_entity.pdbx_description
1 polymer ?
#
loop_
_entity_poly.entity_id
_entity_poly.type
_entity_poly.pdbx_seq_one_letter_code
_entity_poly.pdbx_strand_id
1 'polypeptide(L)'
;MPTKTGYVQGTPNWVDLQTTDQSAAKEFYASLLGWSYDDNPMPGGGGVYSMATLNGETVAAIAPMPPGAPEGMPPVWNTYIAVDDVDATAEKVAPPGGQVLMPAFDVGDAGRMAVVADPTGAVAGLWQANRHIGATLVNEPGALFWNELVTDKPDAALAFYEAVLGVTHSSAEMAPGQTYHMLKVGGHDVGGCVEPPMPDVPNHWRVYFAVDDADATAAKAAAAGGQLAVKPFDVPWARLVGRGGASVGRSAVLADPQGAAFSVVTLPPPQ
;
A
#
# COMPACT_ATOMS: atom_id res chain seq x y z
N MET A 1 2.42 -9.12 18.66
CA MET A 1 3.00 -10.12 17.74
C MET A 1 4.46 -9.80 17.46
N PRO A 2 5.27 -10.73 16.94
CA PRO A 2 6.66 -10.41 16.64
C PRO A 2 6.73 -9.34 15.56
N THR A 3 7.55 -8.31 15.78
CA THR A 3 7.84 -7.27 14.82
C THR A 3 8.61 -7.84 13.64
N LYS A 4 8.47 -7.19 12.47
CA LYS A 4 9.23 -7.54 11.27
C LYS A 4 10.69 -7.13 11.44
N THR A 5 11.60 -7.97 10.98
CA THR A 5 13.05 -7.72 10.94
C THR A 5 13.60 -7.66 9.52
N GLY A 6 12.74 -7.86 8.51
CA GLY A 6 13.07 -7.82 7.08
C GLY A 6 11.92 -8.30 6.22
N TYR A 7 12.08 -8.13 4.92
CA TYR A 7 11.10 -8.54 3.91
C TYR A 7 11.80 -9.28 2.76
N VAL A 8 11.14 -10.31 2.25
CA VAL A 8 11.61 -11.07 1.08
C VAL A 8 11.29 -10.27 -0.18
N GLN A 9 12.16 -10.34 -1.18
CA GLN A 9 11.94 -9.71 -2.50
C GLN A 9 10.56 -10.01 -3.05
N GLY A 10 9.90 -8.99 -3.60
CA GLY A 10 8.54 -9.05 -4.14
C GLY A 10 7.43 -8.80 -3.11
N THR A 11 7.78 -8.65 -1.82
CA THR A 11 6.79 -8.37 -0.77
C THR A 11 6.59 -6.86 -0.62
N PRO A 12 5.35 -6.33 -0.66
CA PRO A 12 5.06 -4.97 -0.23
C PRO A 12 5.52 -4.77 1.22
N ASN A 13 6.38 -3.79 1.45
CA ASN A 13 7.07 -3.63 2.73
C ASN A 13 6.85 -2.26 3.37
N TRP A 14 6.44 -1.26 2.60
CA TRP A 14 6.27 0.10 3.07
C TRP A 14 5.16 0.83 2.33
N VAL A 15 4.57 1.80 3.01
CA VAL A 15 3.64 2.75 2.42
C VAL A 15 3.92 4.15 2.95
N ASP A 16 3.84 5.16 2.09
CA ASP A 16 3.85 6.56 2.51
C ASP A 16 2.76 7.37 1.80
N LEU A 17 2.31 8.39 2.48
CA LEU A 17 1.38 9.39 1.95
C LEU A 17 2.15 10.61 1.48
N GLN A 18 1.95 11.00 0.22
CA GLN A 18 2.28 12.32 -0.27
C GLN A 18 1.03 13.19 -0.24
N THR A 19 1.09 14.32 0.48
CA THR A 19 -0.10 15.15 0.74
C THR A 19 0.17 16.63 0.57
N THR A 20 -0.89 17.38 0.27
CA THR A 20 -0.86 18.84 0.14
C THR A 20 -0.90 19.56 1.50
N ASP A 21 -1.37 18.87 2.56
CA ASP A 21 -1.38 19.39 3.93
C ASP A 21 -0.95 18.30 4.91
N GLN A 22 0.35 18.27 5.19
CA GLN A 22 0.95 17.27 6.07
C GLN A 22 0.45 17.37 7.52
N SER A 23 0.19 18.59 8.01
CA SER A 23 -0.28 18.79 9.38
C SER A 23 -1.68 18.22 9.57
N ALA A 24 -2.61 18.57 8.68
CA ALA A 24 -3.97 18.07 8.72
C ALA A 24 -4.02 16.55 8.51
N ALA A 25 -3.18 15.99 7.61
CA ALA A 25 -3.08 14.55 7.42
C ALA A 25 -2.59 13.84 8.68
N LYS A 26 -1.54 14.36 9.36
CA LYS A 26 -1.05 13.80 10.62
C LYS A 26 -2.14 13.78 11.70
N GLU A 27 -2.89 14.86 11.86
CA GLU A 27 -4.01 14.93 12.83
C GLU A 27 -5.11 13.91 12.50
N PHE A 28 -5.46 13.79 11.22
CA PHE A 28 -6.47 12.84 10.74
C PHE A 28 -6.07 11.39 11.05
N TYR A 29 -4.88 10.95 10.61
CA TYR A 29 -4.45 9.56 10.81
C TYR A 29 -4.09 9.27 12.28
N ALA A 30 -3.57 10.23 13.06
CA ALA A 30 -3.41 10.09 14.50
C ALA A 30 -4.75 9.82 15.18
N SER A 31 -5.77 10.61 14.84
CA SER A 31 -7.12 10.38 15.35
C SER A 31 -7.66 9.03 14.91
N LEU A 32 -7.54 8.67 13.63
CA LEU A 32 -8.20 7.50 13.05
C LEU A 32 -7.54 6.18 13.47
N LEU A 33 -6.20 6.10 13.37
CA LEU A 33 -5.40 4.88 13.50
C LEU A 33 -4.51 4.85 14.74
N GLY A 34 -4.50 5.95 15.54
CA GLY A 34 -3.73 6.00 16.79
C GLY A 34 -2.24 6.29 16.61
N TRP A 35 -1.83 6.86 15.48
CA TRP A 35 -0.42 7.09 15.16
C TRP A 35 0.18 8.26 15.96
N SER A 36 1.47 8.09 16.30
CA SER A 36 2.39 9.15 16.69
C SER A 36 3.41 9.38 15.56
N TYR A 37 4.18 10.45 15.59
CA TYR A 37 5.08 10.80 14.49
C TYR A 37 6.47 11.18 14.98
N ASP A 38 7.49 10.65 14.28
CA ASP A 38 8.89 11.07 14.38
C ASP A 38 9.25 11.83 13.10
N ASP A 39 9.53 13.12 13.27
CA ASP A 39 9.77 14.06 12.16
C ASP A 39 11.25 14.06 11.76
N ASN A 40 11.55 13.66 10.53
CA ASN A 40 12.88 13.60 9.96
C ASN A 40 13.04 14.66 8.85
N PRO A 41 13.95 15.65 8.97
CA PRO A 41 14.17 16.62 7.91
C PRO A 41 14.62 15.94 6.61
N MET A 42 13.98 16.31 5.50
CA MET A 42 14.36 15.80 4.18
C MET A 42 15.58 16.55 3.64
N PRO A 43 16.52 15.87 2.96
CA PRO A 43 17.65 16.52 2.31
C PRO A 43 17.21 17.62 1.34
N GLY A 44 18.03 18.67 1.23
CA GLY A 44 17.76 19.78 0.30
C GLY A 44 16.64 20.73 0.69
N GLY A 45 16.11 20.66 1.93
CA GLY A 45 15.04 21.54 2.38
C GLY A 45 13.65 21.16 1.86
N GLY A 46 13.46 19.93 1.41
CA GLY A 46 12.21 19.41 0.85
C GLY A 46 11.08 19.21 1.87
N GLY A 47 11.21 19.73 3.10
CA GLY A 47 10.24 19.55 4.17
C GLY A 47 10.64 18.47 5.17
N VAL A 48 9.67 17.80 5.74
CA VAL A 48 9.84 16.78 6.77
C VAL A 48 9.19 15.49 6.31
N TYR A 49 9.91 14.36 6.45
CA TYR A 49 9.37 13.02 6.31
C TYR A 49 8.94 12.52 7.70
N SER A 50 7.64 12.49 7.95
CA SER A 50 7.08 12.12 9.26
C SER A 50 6.85 10.61 9.30
N MET A 51 7.73 9.90 10.00
CA MET A 51 7.55 8.46 10.26
C MET A 51 6.39 8.26 11.22
N ALA A 52 5.35 7.58 10.79
CA ALA A 52 4.23 7.19 11.63
C ALA A 52 4.61 5.97 12.48
N THR A 53 4.36 6.05 13.78
CA THR A 53 4.64 4.98 14.74
C THR A 53 3.38 4.58 15.50
N LEU A 54 3.27 3.31 15.83
CA LEU A 54 2.22 2.74 16.66
C LEU A 54 2.90 1.82 17.70
N ASN A 55 2.70 2.11 18.99
CA ASN A 55 3.36 1.41 20.09
C ASN A 55 4.92 1.38 19.99
N GLY A 56 5.50 2.44 19.41
CA GLY A 56 6.94 2.56 19.21
C GLY A 56 7.50 1.87 17.96
N GLU A 57 6.64 1.21 17.17
CA GLU A 57 7.02 0.52 15.93
C GLU A 57 6.58 1.32 14.70
N THR A 58 7.37 1.29 13.62
CA THR A 58 7.06 2.02 12.39
C THR A 58 5.96 1.32 11.59
N VAL A 59 4.98 2.08 11.11
CA VAL A 59 3.81 1.55 10.37
C VAL A 59 3.62 2.17 8.99
N ALA A 60 3.98 3.45 8.80
CA ALA A 60 3.83 4.19 7.56
C ALA A 60 4.63 5.51 7.64
N ALA A 61 4.55 6.35 6.61
CA ALA A 61 4.99 7.74 6.71
C ALA A 61 4.03 8.73 6.03
N ILE A 62 4.20 10.00 6.37
CA ILE A 62 3.51 11.12 5.72
C ILE A 62 4.56 12.14 5.29
N ALA A 63 4.53 12.54 4.02
CA ALA A 63 5.43 13.51 3.43
C ALA A 63 4.64 14.62 2.71
N PRO A 64 5.21 15.82 2.54
CA PRO A 64 4.65 16.81 1.64
C PRO A 64 4.75 16.32 0.20
N MET A 65 3.98 16.93 -0.70
CA MET A 65 4.16 16.73 -2.14
C MET A 65 5.61 17.01 -2.54
N PRO A 66 6.22 16.18 -3.40
CA PRO A 66 7.60 16.34 -3.79
C PRO A 66 7.81 17.67 -4.54
N PRO A 67 8.98 18.34 -4.37
CA PRO A 67 9.31 19.52 -5.15
C PRO A 67 9.20 19.23 -6.66
N GLY A 68 8.49 20.10 -7.38
CA GLY A 68 8.26 19.93 -8.82
C GLY A 68 7.13 18.97 -9.19
N ALA A 69 6.34 18.50 -8.23
CA ALA A 69 5.11 17.76 -8.53
C ALA A 69 4.21 18.61 -9.47
N PRO A 70 3.55 17.97 -10.46
CA PRO A 70 2.61 18.67 -11.33
C PRO A 70 1.56 19.42 -10.52
N GLU A 71 1.21 20.63 -10.98
CA GLU A 71 0.11 21.40 -10.38
C GLU A 71 -1.18 20.57 -10.43
N GLY A 72 -1.88 20.46 -9.30
CA GLY A 72 -3.10 19.67 -9.19
C GLY A 72 -2.88 18.16 -9.06
N MET A 73 -1.64 17.69 -8.88
CA MET A 73 -1.39 16.29 -8.54
C MET A 73 -2.13 15.94 -7.24
N PRO A 74 -3.01 14.94 -7.24
CA PRO A 74 -3.75 14.58 -6.04
C PRO A 74 -2.83 13.95 -4.99
N PRO A 75 -3.16 14.06 -3.69
CA PRO A 75 -2.54 13.28 -2.64
C PRO A 75 -2.67 11.79 -2.92
N VAL A 76 -1.63 11.03 -2.59
CA VAL A 76 -1.57 9.59 -2.90
C VAL A 76 -0.82 8.81 -1.84
N TRP A 77 -1.35 7.62 -1.52
CA TRP A 77 -0.63 6.57 -0.82
C TRP A 77 0.23 5.79 -1.80
N ASN A 78 1.53 5.81 -1.61
CA ASN A 78 2.48 5.03 -2.39
C ASN A 78 2.70 3.67 -1.72
N THR A 79 2.83 2.63 -2.54
CA THR A 79 3.25 1.29 -2.11
C THR A 79 4.69 1.05 -2.54
N TYR A 80 5.51 0.54 -1.64
CA TYR A 80 6.87 0.11 -1.92
C TYR A 80 6.99 -1.41 -1.81
N ILE A 81 7.76 -1.99 -2.72
CA ILE A 81 7.98 -3.44 -2.80
C ILE A 81 9.45 -3.71 -2.54
N ALA A 82 9.73 -4.61 -1.59
CA ALA A 82 11.09 -5.00 -1.23
C ALA A 82 11.80 -5.67 -2.40
N VAL A 83 13.05 -5.27 -2.63
CA VAL A 83 13.96 -5.89 -3.61
C VAL A 83 15.33 -6.07 -2.99
N ASP A 84 16.06 -7.12 -3.42
CA ASP A 84 17.41 -7.40 -2.94
C ASP A 84 18.45 -6.48 -3.60
N ASP A 85 18.21 -6.09 -4.87
CA ASP A 85 19.04 -5.19 -5.67
C ASP A 85 18.13 -4.34 -6.56
N VAL A 86 18.05 -3.05 -6.24
CA VAL A 86 17.14 -2.12 -6.93
C VAL A 86 17.62 -1.80 -8.35
N ASP A 87 18.94 -1.71 -8.59
CA ASP A 87 19.48 -1.42 -9.92
C ASP A 87 19.23 -2.61 -10.87
N ALA A 88 19.58 -3.82 -10.44
CA ALA A 88 19.32 -5.03 -11.22
C ALA A 88 17.82 -5.30 -11.43
N THR A 89 16.97 -4.90 -10.50
CA THR A 89 15.51 -5.02 -10.64
C THR A 89 14.96 -3.98 -11.61
N ALA A 90 15.43 -2.72 -11.54
CA ALA A 90 15.02 -1.66 -12.45
C ALA A 90 15.37 -1.98 -13.92
N GLU A 91 16.48 -2.65 -14.19
CA GLU A 91 16.84 -3.11 -15.55
C GLU A 91 15.83 -4.09 -16.16
N LYS A 92 15.10 -4.84 -15.31
CA LYS A 92 14.09 -5.82 -15.74
C LYS A 92 12.73 -5.19 -16.06
N VAL A 93 12.51 -3.90 -15.73
CA VAL A 93 11.20 -3.24 -15.82
C VAL A 93 10.76 -3.03 -17.26
N ALA A 94 11.64 -2.56 -18.13
CA ALA A 94 11.27 -2.18 -19.50
C ALA A 94 10.90 -3.37 -20.42
N PRO A 95 11.58 -4.52 -20.41
CA PRO A 95 11.26 -5.61 -21.33
C PRO A 95 9.84 -6.14 -21.26
N PRO A 96 9.19 -6.32 -20.07
CA PRO A 96 7.79 -6.73 -19.97
C PRO A 96 6.79 -5.55 -20.10
N GLY A 97 7.24 -4.37 -20.57
CA GLY A 97 6.36 -3.24 -20.89
C GLY A 97 6.19 -2.21 -19.78
N GLY A 98 6.91 -2.32 -18.67
CA GLY A 98 6.92 -1.30 -17.62
C GLY A 98 7.83 -0.11 -17.95
N GLN A 99 7.83 0.88 -17.08
CA GLN A 99 8.63 2.10 -17.22
C GLN A 99 9.33 2.44 -15.89
N VAL A 100 10.59 2.80 -15.94
CA VAL A 100 11.32 3.41 -14.83
C VAL A 100 11.02 4.91 -14.87
N LEU A 101 10.21 5.38 -13.90
CA LEU A 101 9.82 6.79 -13.77
C LEU A 101 10.91 7.59 -13.06
N MET A 102 11.56 6.99 -12.06
CA MET A 102 12.69 7.57 -11.36
C MET A 102 13.78 6.50 -11.24
N PRO A 103 14.97 6.72 -11.83
CA PRO A 103 16.10 5.80 -11.71
C PRO A 103 16.50 5.57 -10.25
N ALA A 104 17.23 4.47 -10.01
CA ALA A 104 17.67 4.12 -8.66
C ALA A 104 18.57 5.20 -8.03
N PHE A 105 18.27 5.58 -6.79
CA PHE A 105 19.02 6.55 -6.00
C PHE A 105 19.02 6.20 -4.51
N ASP A 106 20.03 6.68 -3.79
CA ASP A 106 20.17 6.44 -2.35
C ASP A 106 19.30 7.42 -1.55
N VAL A 107 18.56 6.89 -0.58
CA VAL A 107 17.81 7.65 0.41
C VAL A 107 18.64 7.70 1.69
N GLY A 108 19.70 8.49 1.68
CA GLY A 108 20.66 8.56 2.79
C GLY A 108 21.21 7.16 3.16
N ASP A 109 21.15 6.85 4.45
CA ASP A 109 21.51 5.52 4.97
C ASP A 109 20.29 4.61 5.20
N ALA A 110 19.09 5.07 4.86
CA ALA A 110 17.84 4.30 5.00
C ALA A 110 17.76 3.14 4.02
N GLY A 111 18.13 3.38 2.77
CA GLY A 111 18.08 2.40 1.70
C GLY A 111 18.29 3.03 0.33
N ARG A 112 18.02 2.25 -0.72
CA ARG A 112 18.09 2.67 -2.12
C ARG A 112 16.76 2.37 -2.80
N MET A 113 16.25 3.29 -3.64
CA MET A 113 14.93 3.12 -4.26
C MET A 113 14.92 3.51 -5.73
N ALA A 114 13.95 2.98 -6.46
CA ALA A 114 13.53 3.44 -7.76
C ALA A 114 12.01 3.57 -7.78
N VAL A 115 11.46 4.38 -8.70
CA VAL A 115 10.01 4.45 -8.91
C VAL A 115 9.71 3.90 -10.30
N VAL A 116 8.78 2.98 -10.38
CA VAL A 116 8.41 2.28 -11.61
C VAL A 116 6.91 2.33 -11.84
N ALA A 117 6.51 2.28 -13.11
CA ALA A 117 5.14 1.98 -13.51
C ALA A 117 5.10 0.60 -14.18
N ASP A 118 4.10 -0.19 -13.87
CA ASP A 118 3.81 -1.42 -14.59
C ASP A 118 3.19 -1.14 -15.97
N PRO A 119 2.99 -2.15 -16.85
CA PRO A 119 2.42 -1.93 -18.19
C PRO A 119 1.00 -1.34 -18.19
N THR A 120 0.32 -1.34 -17.06
CA THR A 120 -1.02 -0.77 -16.91
C THR A 120 -1.00 0.68 -16.43
N GLY A 121 0.17 1.16 -16.01
CA GLY A 121 0.40 2.50 -15.49
C GLY A 121 0.31 2.60 -13.95
N ALA A 122 0.09 1.50 -13.24
CA ALA A 122 0.14 1.52 -11.77
C ALA A 122 1.58 1.73 -11.29
N VAL A 123 1.75 2.70 -10.38
CA VAL A 123 3.07 3.13 -9.89
C VAL A 123 3.40 2.45 -8.55
N ALA A 124 4.64 1.97 -8.41
CA ALA A 124 5.19 1.45 -7.17
C ALA A 124 6.64 1.89 -6.96
N GLY A 125 7.05 2.01 -5.70
CA GLY A 125 8.44 2.11 -5.31
C GLY A 125 9.09 0.72 -5.26
N LEU A 126 10.30 0.58 -5.78
CA LEU A 126 11.18 -0.54 -5.49
C LEU A 126 12.09 -0.11 -4.33
N TRP A 127 12.17 -0.91 -3.27
CA TRP A 127 12.93 -0.55 -2.07
C TRP A 127 13.97 -1.62 -1.72
N GLN A 128 15.23 -1.26 -1.83
CA GLN A 128 16.36 -2.03 -1.30
C GLN A 128 16.71 -1.48 0.07
N ALA A 129 16.40 -2.25 1.10
CA ALA A 129 16.59 -1.83 2.48
C ALA A 129 18.07 -1.77 2.88
N ASN A 130 18.40 -0.74 3.67
CA ASN A 130 19.63 -0.71 4.47
C ASN A 130 19.22 -0.63 5.95
N ARG A 131 19.11 0.57 6.55
CA ARG A 131 18.63 0.74 7.93
C ARG A 131 17.11 0.69 8.06
N HIS A 132 16.39 1.14 7.04
CA HIS A 132 14.94 1.14 7.02
C HIS A 132 14.42 -0.06 6.22
N ILE A 133 13.90 -1.05 6.93
CA ILE A 133 13.39 -2.29 6.31
C ILE A 133 11.98 -2.13 5.72
N GLY A 134 11.27 -1.04 6.02
CA GLY A 134 9.85 -0.88 5.83
C GLY A 134 9.10 -0.88 7.18
N ALA A 135 7.83 -1.25 7.18
CA ALA A 135 7.01 -1.32 8.38
C ALA A 135 7.53 -2.42 9.33
N THR A 136 7.76 -2.04 10.59
CA THR A 136 8.15 -3.03 11.63
C THR A 136 6.93 -3.65 12.30
N LEU A 137 5.78 -2.96 12.31
CA LEU A 137 4.50 -3.49 12.75
C LEU A 137 3.53 -3.57 11.58
N VAL A 138 2.97 -4.76 11.35
CA VAL A 138 1.96 -5.04 10.35
C VAL A 138 0.91 -6.01 10.90
N ASN A 139 -0.28 -6.07 10.28
CA ASN A 139 -1.34 -7.02 10.62
C ASN A 139 -1.90 -6.84 12.05
N GLU A 140 -1.85 -5.63 12.57
CA GLU A 140 -2.44 -5.22 13.84
C GLU A 140 -3.39 -4.02 13.60
N PRO A 141 -4.42 -3.80 14.42
CA PRO A 141 -5.25 -2.60 14.32
C PRO A 141 -4.40 -1.33 14.35
N GLY A 142 -4.61 -0.44 13.38
CA GLY A 142 -3.82 0.76 13.15
C GLY A 142 -2.58 0.58 12.28
N ALA A 143 -2.23 -0.63 11.86
CA ALA A 143 -1.05 -0.91 11.03
C ALA A 143 -1.43 -1.36 9.61
N LEU A 144 -0.42 -1.36 8.71
CA LEU A 144 -0.55 -1.88 7.35
C LEU A 144 -0.94 -3.37 7.40
N PHE A 145 -1.96 -3.71 6.63
CA PHE A 145 -2.44 -5.08 6.52
C PHE A 145 -2.26 -5.66 5.11
N TRP A 146 -2.61 -4.90 4.06
CA TRP A 146 -2.65 -5.42 2.71
C TRP A 146 -2.32 -4.35 1.69
N ASN A 147 -1.77 -4.77 0.55
CA ASN A 147 -1.63 -3.95 -0.65
C ASN A 147 -2.32 -4.66 -1.81
N GLU A 148 -3.11 -3.94 -2.57
CA GLU A 148 -3.91 -4.48 -3.65
C GLU A 148 -3.70 -3.67 -4.93
N LEU A 149 -3.26 -4.33 -5.98
CA LEU A 149 -3.20 -3.74 -7.30
C LEU A 149 -4.61 -3.71 -7.91
N VAL A 150 -5.12 -2.54 -8.19
CA VAL A 150 -6.37 -2.32 -8.92
C VAL A 150 -6.00 -1.98 -10.36
N THR A 151 -6.36 -2.84 -11.31
CA THR A 151 -6.01 -2.65 -12.72
C THR A 151 -7.03 -3.22 -13.67
N ASP A 152 -7.26 -2.54 -14.79
CA ASP A 152 -8.13 -2.97 -15.88
C ASP A 152 -7.52 -4.07 -16.77
N LYS A 153 -6.23 -4.42 -16.53
CA LYS A 153 -5.47 -5.43 -17.28
C LYS A 153 -4.68 -6.35 -16.34
N PRO A 154 -5.36 -7.14 -15.50
CA PRO A 154 -4.70 -7.97 -14.51
C PRO A 154 -3.67 -8.93 -15.11
N ASP A 155 -3.94 -9.57 -16.25
CA ASP A 155 -3.00 -10.50 -16.87
C ASP A 155 -1.67 -9.84 -17.24
N ALA A 156 -1.70 -8.62 -17.78
CA ALA A 156 -0.48 -7.89 -18.14
C ALA A 156 0.31 -7.47 -16.88
N ALA A 157 -0.38 -7.04 -15.84
CA ALA A 157 0.25 -6.67 -14.57
C ALA A 157 0.85 -7.90 -13.87
N LEU A 158 0.13 -9.01 -13.81
CA LEU A 158 0.60 -10.26 -13.18
C LEU A 158 1.85 -10.79 -13.89
N ALA A 159 1.84 -10.84 -15.22
CA ALA A 159 3.02 -11.24 -16.00
C ALA A 159 4.24 -10.32 -15.75
N PHE A 160 3.99 -9.01 -15.60
CA PHE A 160 5.03 -8.04 -15.26
C PHE A 160 5.64 -8.31 -13.87
N TYR A 161 4.83 -8.42 -12.83
CA TYR A 161 5.33 -8.65 -11.47
C TYR A 161 6.00 -10.02 -11.31
N GLU A 162 5.57 -11.03 -12.06
CA GLU A 162 6.26 -12.32 -12.13
C GLU A 162 7.65 -12.17 -12.78
N ALA A 163 7.74 -11.51 -13.93
CA ALA A 163 8.99 -11.33 -14.67
C ALA A 163 10.02 -10.46 -13.91
N VAL A 164 9.55 -9.38 -13.26
CA VAL A 164 10.43 -8.39 -12.60
C VAL A 164 10.82 -8.82 -11.19
N LEU A 165 9.87 -9.37 -10.42
CA LEU A 165 10.00 -9.60 -8.98
C LEU A 165 9.90 -11.08 -8.58
N GLY A 166 9.51 -11.97 -9.49
CA GLY A 166 9.26 -13.37 -9.17
C GLY A 166 7.97 -13.60 -8.36
N VAL A 167 7.05 -12.63 -8.37
CA VAL A 167 5.75 -12.73 -7.69
C VAL A 167 4.84 -13.66 -8.48
N THR A 168 4.44 -14.78 -7.89
CA THR A 168 3.46 -15.69 -8.45
C THR A 168 2.05 -15.34 -7.99
N HIS A 169 1.03 -16.01 -8.51
CA HIS A 169 -0.34 -15.77 -8.06
C HIS A 169 -1.20 -17.05 -8.07
N SER A 170 -2.31 -16.98 -7.35
CA SER A 170 -3.43 -17.90 -7.49
C SER A 170 -4.72 -17.12 -7.63
N SER A 171 -5.67 -17.62 -8.40
CA SER A 171 -6.90 -16.89 -8.73
C SER A 171 -8.12 -17.59 -8.15
N ALA A 172 -9.09 -16.81 -7.67
CA ALA A 172 -10.37 -17.28 -7.17
C ALA A 172 -11.50 -16.39 -7.68
N GLU A 173 -12.60 -16.96 -8.08
CA GLU A 173 -13.80 -16.20 -8.43
C GLU A 173 -14.50 -15.75 -7.15
N MET A 174 -14.67 -14.43 -7.00
CA MET A 174 -15.30 -13.79 -5.84
C MET A 174 -16.81 -13.65 -6.02
N ALA A 175 -17.22 -13.29 -7.23
CA ALA A 175 -18.59 -13.22 -7.71
C ALA A 175 -18.59 -13.53 -9.22
N PRO A 176 -19.73 -13.85 -9.83
CA PRO A 176 -19.80 -14.12 -11.26
C PRO A 176 -19.11 -13.02 -12.09
N GLY A 177 -18.05 -13.41 -12.81
CA GLY A 177 -17.25 -12.51 -13.63
C GLY A 177 -16.27 -11.61 -12.86
N GLN A 178 -16.09 -11.80 -11.57
CA GLN A 178 -15.11 -11.07 -10.76
C GLN A 178 -14.05 -12.02 -10.21
N THR A 179 -12.84 -11.94 -10.75
CA THR A 179 -11.70 -12.73 -10.30
C THR A 179 -10.81 -11.91 -9.38
N TYR A 180 -10.41 -12.52 -8.27
CA TYR A 180 -9.38 -11.98 -7.39
C TYR A 180 -8.11 -12.81 -7.54
N HIS A 181 -6.98 -12.14 -7.76
CA HIS A 181 -5.68 -12.77 -7.86
C HIS A 181 -4.90 -12.52 -6.57
N MET A 182 -4.59 -13.60 -5.87
CA MET A 182 -3.77 -13.55 -4.65
C MET A 182 -2.30 -13.58 -5.05
N LEU A 183 -1.58 -12.50 -4.80
CA LEU A 183 -0.14 -12.38 -5.08
C LEU A 183 0.66 -13.15 -4.03
N LYS A 184 1.68 -13.90 -4.47
CA LYS A 184 2.46 -14.80 -3.62
C LYS A 184 3.96 -14.64 -3.79
N VAL A 185 4.67 -14.69 -2.68
CA VAL A 185 6.13 -14.79 -2.61
C VAL A 185 6.50 -15.98 -1.75
N GLY A 186 7.30 -16.90 -2.28
CA GLY A 186 7.67 -18.12 -1.54
C GLY A 186 6.47 -18.96 -1.09
N GLY A 187 5.34 -18.89 -1.81
CA GLY A 187 4.10 -19.57 -1.46
C GLY A 187 3.22 -18.88 -0.42
N HIS A 188 3.66 -17.74 0.13
CA HIS A 188 2.89 -16.94 1.09
C HIS A 188 2.15 -15.80 0.40
N ASP A 189 0.94 -15.51 0.85
CA ASP A 189 0.12 -14.41 0.35
C ASP A 189 0.73 -13.07 0.82
N VAL A 190 0.99 -12.16 -0.14
CA VAL A 190 1.64 -10.87 0.12
C VAL A 190 0.86 -9.67 -0.39
N GLY A 191 -0.17 -9.88 -1.18
CA GLY A 191 -0.98 -8.83 -1.77
C GLY A 191 -2.07 -9.40 -2.67
N GLY A 192 -2.82 -8.52 -3.29
CA GLY A 192 -3.89 -8.87 -4.22
C GLY A 192 -3.80 -8.12 -5.53
N CYS A 193 -4.53 -8.64 -6.55
CA CYS A 193 -4.78 -7.92 -7.79
C CYS A 193 -6.23 -8.14 -8.20
N VAL A 194 -6.92 -7.07 -8.58
CA VAL A 194 -8.34 -7.07 -8.90
C VAL A 194 -8.66 -6.05 -9.98
N GLU A 195 -9.69 -6.32 -10.76
CA GLU A 195 -10.25 -5.33 -11.68
C GLU A 195 -10.95 -4.18 -10.92
N PRO A 196 -10.92 -2.94 -11.45
CA PRO A 196 -11.59 -1.83 -10.83
C PRO A 196 -13.10 -2.07 -10.75
N PRO A 197 -13.77 -1.73 -9.64
CA PRO A 197 -15.21 -1.96 -9.46
C PRO A 197 -16.08 -1.05 -10.36
N MET A 198 -15.49 -0.02 -10.94
CA MET A 198 -16.16 0.94 -11.81
C MET A 198 -15.21 1.35 -12.94
N PRO A 199 -15.74 1.68 -14.13
CA PRO A 199 -14.92 2.27 -15.19
C PRO A 199 -14.31 3.60 -14.71
N ASP A 200 -13.20 4.01 -15.33
CA ASP A 200 -12.50 5.27 -15.08
C ASP A 200 -11.76 5.37 -13.72
N VAL A 201 -11.69 4.29 -12.94
CA VAL A 201 -10.78 4.22 -11.79
C VAL A 201 -9.36 4.01 -12.34
N PRO A 202 -8.40 4.92 -12.06
CA PRO A 202 -7.02 4.75 -12.51
C PRO A 202 -6.40 3.46 -11.98
N ASN A 203 -5.50 2.85 -12.75
CA ASN A 203 -4.72 1.72 -12.27
C ASN A 203 -3.78 2.19 -11.17
N HIS A 204 -3.81 1.55 -9.99
CA HIS A 204 -3.06 1.96 -8.80
C HIS A 204 -2.86 0.84 -7.80
N TRP A 205 -1.91 1.01 -6.91
CA TRP A 205 -1.80 0.22 -5.69
C TRP A 205 -2.65 0.84 -4.59
N ARG A 206 -3.56 0.07 -4.02
CA ARG A 206 -4.42 0.45 -2.89
C ARG A 206 -3.85 -0.09 -1.60
N VAL A 207 -3.76 0.76 -0.58
CA VAL A 207 -3.30 0.37 0.75
C VAL A 207 -4.49 0.07 1.67
N TYR A 208 -4.32 -0.93 2.54
CA TYR A 208 -5.31 -1.30 3.54
C TYR A 208 -4.67 -1.26 4.92
N PHE A 209 -5.31 -0.53 5.84
CA PHE A 209 -4.97 -0.55 7.25
C PHE A 209 -5.94 -1.44 8.02
N ALA A 210 -5.41 -2.27 8.91
CA ALA A 210 -6.25 -3.05 9.80
C ALA A 210 -6.91 -2.15 10.85
N VAL A 211 -8.15 -2.48 11.21
CA VAL A 211 -8.90 -1.79 12.26
C VAL A 211 -9.73 -2.81 13.05
N ASP A 212 -10.12 -2.45 14.27
CA ASP A 212 -11.00 -3.30 15.09
C ASP A 212 -12.43 -3.35 14.53
N ASP A 213 -12.94 -2.21 14.01
CA ASP A 213 -14.28 -2.07 13.47
C ASP A 213 -14.26 -1.12 12.26
N ALA A 214 -14.50 -1.66 11.06
CA ALA A 214 -14.47 -0.88 9.82
C ALA A 214 -15.64 0.09 9.70
N ASP A 215 -16.83 -0.25 10.22
CA ASP A 215 -18.01 0.63 10.20
C ASP A 215 -17.81 1.84 11.13
N ALA A 216 -17.33 1.59 12.36
CA ALA A 216 -17.02 2.65 13.32
C ALA A 216 -15.87 3.54 12.82
N THR A 217 -14.84 2.95 12.21
CA THR A 217 -13.71 3.69 11.63
C THR A 217 -14.16 4.56 10.45
N ALA A 218 -15.02 4.04 9.58
CA ALA A 218 -15.58 4.80 8.47
C ALA A 218 -16.42 6.00 8.95
N ALA A 219 -17.24 5.80 10.00
CA ALA A 219 -17.99 6.89 10.60
C ALA A 219 -17.09 7.96 11.23
N LYS A 220 -16.02 7.53 11.91
CA LYS A 220 -15.01 8.42 12.51
C LYS A 220 -14.25 9.22 11.46
N ALA A 221 -13.86 8.57 10.35
CA ALA A 221 -13.20 9.24 9.22
C ALA A 221 -14.08 10.34 8.63
N ALA A 222 -15.36 10.05 8.39
CA ALA A 222 -16.32 11.04 7.88
C ALA A 222 -16.51 12.21 8.86
N ALA A 223 -16.58 11.95 10.16
CA ALA A 223 -16.68 12.99 11.19
C ALA A 223 -15.43 13.87 11.28
N ALA A 224 -14.26 13.34 10.91
CA ALA A 224 -12.97 14.05 10.85
C ALA A 224 -12.71 14.74 9.50
N GLY A 225 -13.72 14.87 8.64
CA GLY A 225 -13.61 15.56 7.33
C GLY A 225 -13.18 14.68 6.17
N GLY A 226 -12.94 13.40 6.39
CA GLY A 226 -12.69 12.44 5.32
C GLY A 226 -13.96 12.09 4.53
N GLN A 227 -13.80 11.37 3.44
CA GLN A 227 -14.88 10.96 2.57
C GLN A 227 -15.04 9.44 2.54
N LEU A 228 -16.27 9.00 2.34
CA LEU A 228 -16.64 7.60 2.18
C LEU A 228 -16.73 7.29 0.68
N ALA A 229 -15.65 6.79 0.07
CA ALA A 229 -15.63 6.45 -1.34
C ALA A 229 -16.45 5.17 -1.61
N VAL A 230 -16.30 4.15 -0.74
CA VAL A 230 -17.15 2.95 -0.74
C VAL A 230 -17.61 2.66 0.69
N LYS A 231 -18.94 2.56 0.87
CA LYS A 231 -19.53 2.20 2.17
C LYS A 231 -19.02 0.85 2.67
N PRO A 232 -18.99 0.61 3.99
CA PRO A 232 -18.57 -0.67 4.54
C PRO A 232 -19.27 -1.86 3.88
N PHE A 233 -18.50 -2.85 3.46
CA PHE A 233 -18.93 -4.06 2.78
C PHE A 233 -18.23 -5.30 3.32
N ASP A 234 -18.84 -6.46 3.11
CA ASP A 234 -18.31 -7.73 3.56
C ASP A 234 -17.22 -8.25 2.64
N VAL A 235 -16.08 -8.69 3.21
CA VAL A 235 -14.98 -9.31 2.50
C VAL A 235 -14.96 -10.81 2.83
N PRO A 236 -15.14 -11.70 1.86
CA PRO A 236 -15.18 -13.14 2.10
C PRO A 236 -13.76 -13.72 2.26
N TRP A 237 -13.09 -13.43 3.38
CA TRP A 237 -11.73 -13.90 3.68
C TRP A 237 -11.53 -15.40 3.50
N ALA A 238 -12.53 -16.20 3.90
CA ALA A 238 -12.46 -17.66 3.75
C ALA A 238 -12.25 -18.13 2.32
N ARG A 239 -12.80 -17.41 1.34
CA ARG A 239 -12.61 -17.71 -0.09
C ARG A 239 -11.24 -17.24 -0.58
N LEU A 240 -10.75 -16.09 -0.07
CA LEU A 240 -9.49 -15.49 -0.50
C LEU A 240 -8.28 -16.28 -0.02
N VAL A 241 -8.28 -16.74 1.23
CA VAL A 241 -7.13 -17.46 1.82
C VAL A 241 -7.23 -18.97 1.78
N GLY A 242 -8.21 -19.52 1.04
CA GLY A 242 -8.37 -20.98 0.88
C GLY A 242 -8.68 -21.74 2.17
N ARG A 243 -9.15 -21.05 3.20
CA ARG A 243 -9.51 -21.65 4.50
C ARG A 243 -11.01 -21.85 4.54
N GLY A 244 -11.44 -23.10 4.66
CA GLY A 244 -12.85 -23.44 4.84
C GLY A 244 -13.38 -22.81 6.14
N GLY A 245 -14.40 -21.97 6.03
CA GLY A 245 -15.06 -21.29 7.15
C GLY A 245 -15.80 -20.04 6.70
N ALA A 246 -16.80 -19.61 7.48
CA ALA A 246 -17.63 -18.42 7.20
C ALA A 246 -17.00 -17.13 7.74
N SER A 247 -15.67 -16.99 7.74
CA SER A 247 -15.01 -15.77 8.20
C SER A 247 -15.23 -14.65 7.18
N VAL A 248 -16.10 -13.73 7.54
CA VAL A 248 -16.39 -12.51 6.77
C VAL A 248 -15.66 -11.36 7.47
N GLY A 249 -14.72 -10.74 6.76
CA GLY A 249 -14.15 -9.46 7.18
C GLY A 249 -15.08 -8.31 6.77
N ARG A 250 -14.82 -7.15 7.31
CA ARG A 250 -15.55 -5.91 6.97
C ARG A 250 -14.54 -4.89 6.45
N SER A 251 -14.80 -4.24 5.33
CA SER A 251 -13.89 -3.27 4.71
C SER A 251 -14.64 -2.03 4.25
N ALA A 252 -13.96 -0.91 4.18
CA ALA A 252 -14.45 0.32 3.57
C ALA A 252 -13.34 1.01 2.76
N VAL A 253 -13.71 1.74 1.71
CA VAL A 253 -12.77 2.60 0.98
C VAL A 253 -13.06 4.05 1.36
N LEU A 254 -12.04 4.72 1.83
CA LEU A 254 -12.08 6.07 2.40
C LEU A 254 -11.16 6.99 1.58
N ALA A 255 -11.38 8.29 1.70
CA ALA A 255 -10.38 9.30 1.37
C ALA A 255 -10.18 10.22 2.58
N ASP A 256 -8.95 10.64 2.79
CA ASP A 256 -8.64 11.64 3.81
C ASP A 256 -9.16 13.03 3.40
N PRO A 257 -9.09 14.06 4.28
CA PRO A 257 -9.58 15.41 3.96
C PRO A 257 -8.88 16.06 2.77
N GLN A 258 -7.68 15.62 2.39
CA GLN A 258 -6.94 16.11 1.23
C GLN A 258 -7.26 15.33 -0.05
N GLY A 259 -7.95 14.19 0.06
CA GLY A 259 -8.42 13.35 -1.04
C GLY A 259 -7.60 12.09 -1.29
N ALA A 260 -6.61 11.75 -0.46
CA ALA A 260 -5.86 10.50 -0.61
C ALA A 260 -6.73 9.29 -0.27
N ALA A 261 -6.90 8.39 -1.23
CA ALA A 261 -7.68 7.17 -1.07
C ALA A 261 -6.91 6.08 -0.31
N PHE A 262 -7.58 5.41 0.63
CA PHE A 262 -7.07 4.25 1.35
C PHE A 262 -8.23 3.34 1.76
N SER A 263 -7.92 2.14 2.19
CA SER A 263 -8.93 1.21 2.70
C SER A 263 -8.68 0.87 4.17
N VAL A 264 -9.74 0.57 4.87
CA VAL A 264 -9.69 -0.04 6.20
C VAL A 264 -10.35 -1.41 6.17
N VAL A 265 -9.87 -2.33 7.00
CA VAL A 265 -10.39 -3.68 7.05
C VAL A 265 -10.34 -4.25 8.46
N THR A 266 -11.40 -4.92 8.88
CA THR A 266 -11.42 -5.67 10.13
C THR A 266 -10.69 -6.99 9.93
N LEU A 267 -9.68 -7.27 10.77
CA LEU A 267 -8.95 -8.52 10.73
C LEU A 267 -9.88 -9.70 11.06
N PRO A 268 -9.65 -10.87 10.44
CA PRO A 268 -10.31 -12.08 10.89
C PRO A 268 -9.93 -12.35 12.36
N PRO A 269 -10.85 -12.89 13.17
CA PRO A 269 -10.54 -13.20 14.55
C PRO A 269 -9.32 -14.15 14.62
N PRO A 270 -8.43 -13.96 15.62
CA PRO A 270 -7.30 -14.88 15.83
C PRO A 270 -7.84 -16.29 16.07
N GLN A 271 -7.21 -17.28 15.47
CA GLN A 271 -7.54 -18.69 15.66
C GLN A 271 -6.85 -19.23 16.91
#